data_8d1d8e7721681bba477d614a596b5517
#
_entry.id   8d1d8e7721681bba477d614a596b5517
#
_cell.length_a   1.000
_cell.length_b   1.000
_cell.length_c   1.000
_cell.angle_alpha   90.00
_cell.angle_beta   90.00
_cell.angle_gamma   90.00
#
_symmetry.space_group_name_H-M   'P 1'
#
loop_
_entity.id
_entity.type
_entity.pdbx_description
1 polymer ?
#
loop_
_entity_poly.entity_id
_entity_poly.type
_entity_poly.pdbx_seq_one_letter_code
_entity_poly.pdbx_strand_id
1 'polypeptide(L)'
;RVNLLYDQLFVKEPATQHATRWHNDQPYWAVRGWQVMSFWIALDPVTLESGALEFIRGSHRWARWFQPQAFGETEGFDDYDDNPDYELIPDIESGRTDYDIVSWELAPGDVYAFHALTVHGAGGNLMERVRRRGYAVRYTGDDAVYDTRAGTHADLRSDHHIDGQRLDSGRFPLVWPQSERLGD
;
A
#
# COMPACT_ATOMS: atom_id res chain seq x y z
N ARG A 1 -20.20 -3.51 -1.32
CA ARG A 1 -19.77 -3.59 0.10
C ARG A 1 -18.35 -3.05 0.18
N VAL A 2 -17.99 -2.49 1.32
CA VAL A 2 -16.60 -2.04 1.58
C VAL A 2 -16.15 -2.62 2.90
N ASN A 3 -15.04 -3.32 2.88
CA ASN A 3 -14.40 -3.84 4.09
C ASN A 3 -13.11 -3.09 4.35
N LEU A 4 -12.81 -2.83 5.61
CA LEU A 4 -11.49 -2.38 6.04
C LEU A 4 -10.52 -3.56 5.91
N LEU A 5 -9.43 -3.38 5.17
CA LEU A 5 -8.39 -4.41 5.05
C LEU A 5 -7.40 -4.28 6.21
N TYR A 6 -6.71 -3.15 6.27
CA TYR A 6 -5.85 -2.77 7.40
C TYR A 6 -5.37 -1.32 7.27
N ASP A 7 -4.71 -0.83 8.30
CA ASP A 7 -4.16 0.52 8.35
C ASP A 7 -2.70 0.51 8.83
N GLN A 8 -1.98 1.59 8.53
CA GLN A 8 -0.57 1.71 8.86
C GLN A 8 -0.14 3.17 8.95
N LEU A 9 0.64 3.49 9.99
CA LEU A 9 1.29 4.79 10.11
C LEU A 9 2.71 4.72 9.55
N PHE A 10 3.01 5.62 8.62
CA PHE A 10 4.33 5.79 8.03
C PHE A 10 4.98 7.06 8.58
N VAL A 11 6.22 6.95 9.04
CA VAL A 11 6.99 8.06 9.56
C VAL A 11 8.33 8.13 8.85
N LYS A 12 8.65 9.27 8.26
CA LYS A 12 9.99 9.59 7.79
C LYS A 12 10.57 10.67 8.71
N GLU A 13 11.57 10.29 9.49
CA GLU A 13 12.26 11.22 10.36
C GLU A 13 13.03 12.28 9.56
N PRO A 14 13.33 13.45 10.15
CA PRO A 14 14.15 14.48 9.50
C PRO A 14 15.49 13.91 9.02
N ALA A 15 15.98 14.43 7.91
CA ALA A 15 17.26 14.09 7.30
C ALA A 15 17.48 12.58 7.03
N THR A 16 16.40 11.80 6.87
CA THR A 16 16.52 10.39 6.50
C THR A 16 16.68 10.20 4.99
N GLN A 17 17.69 9.42 4.59
CA GLN A 17 17.90 9.03 3.20
C GLN A 17 17.05 7.82 2.77
N HIS A 18 16.37 7.17 3.70
CA HIS A 18 15.61 5.95 3.41
C HIS A 18 14.44 6.21 2.46
N ALA A 19 14.61 5.80 1.23
CA ALA A 19 13.55 5.82 0.22
C ALA A 19 12.58 4.63 0.44
N THR A 20 11.33 4.82 0.03
CA THR A 20 10.39 3.74 -0.20
C THR A 20 10.56 3.27 -1.64
N ARG A 21 11.02 2.04 -1.84
CA ARG A 21 11.27 1.47 -3.16
C ARG A 21 9.99 1.48 -4.00
N TRP A 22 10.12 1.54 -5.31
CA TRP A 22 9.01 1.35 -6.23
C TRP A 22 8.39 -0.03 -6.02
N HIS A 23 7.06 -0.08 -5.89
CA HIS A 23 6.29 -1.30 -5.66
C HIS A 23 4.82 -1.07 -6.01
N ASN A 24 4.06 -2.14 -6.04
CA ASN A 24 2.61 -2.08 -5.93
C ASN A 24 2.17 -2.82 -4.66
N ASP A 25 1.11 -2.35 -4.06
CA ASP A 25 0.70 -2.76 -2.70
C ASP A 25 0.11 -4.18 -2.64
N GLN A 26 -0.73 -4.53 -3.61
CA GLN A 26 -1.57 -5.74 -3.52
C GLN A 26 -0.78 -7.05 -3.38
N PRO A 27 0.40 -7.24 -3.97
CA PRO A 27 1.21 -8.42 -3.76
C PRO A 27 1.60 -8.70 -2.30
N TYR A 28 1.70 -7.65 -1.49
CA TYR A 28 2.02 -7.76 -0.06
C TYR A 28 0.83 -8.29 0.77
N TRP A 29 -0.39 -8.27 0.25
CA TRP A 29 -1.59 -8.50 1.03
C TRP A 29 -2.24 -9.85 0.71
N ALA A 30 -2.78 -10.52 1.72
CA ALA A 30 -3.51 -11.77 1.60
C ALA A 30 -4.91 -11.55 0.99
N VAL A 31 -4.98 -10.84 -0.15
CA VAL A 31 -6.21 -10.50 -0.85
C VAL A 31 -6.00 -10.51 -2.36
N ARG A 32 -6.97 -11.04 -3.10
CA ARG A 32 -7.10 -10.88 -4.55
C ARG A 32 -8.45 -10.30 -4.91
N GLY A 33 -8.54 -9.67 -6.06
CA GLY A 33 -9.68 -8.94 -6.57
C GLY A 33 -9.20 -7.62 -7.18
N TRP A 34 -10.09 -6.94 -7.87
CA TRP A 34 -9.77 -5.64 -8.49
C TRP A 34 -10.12 -4.46 -7.58
N GLN A 35 -11.17 -4.57 -6.80
CA GLN A 35 -11.65 -3.47 -5.96
C GLN A 35 -10.85 -3.40 -4.64
N VAL A 36 -9.58 -3.02 -4.75
CA VAL A 36 -8.66 -2.84 -3.62
C VAL A 36 -8.00 -1.47 -3.74
N MET A 37 -8.21 -0.61 -2.73
CA MET A 37 -7.80 0.78 -2.74
C MET A 37 -7.01 1.16 -1.49
N SER A 38 -5.99 1.99 -1.69
CA SER A 38 -5.25 2.67 -0.61
C SER A 38 -5.67 4.14 -0.54
N PHE A 39 -5.84 4.64 0.69
CA PHE A 39 -6.04 6.05 1.02
C PHE A 39 -4.92 6.47 1.96
N TRP A 40 -3.99 7.26 1.45
CA TRP A 40 -2.86 7.75 2.22
C TRP A 40 -3.09 9.21 2.62
N ILE A 41 -3.30 9.45 3.91
CA ILE A 41 -3.70 10.73 4.50
C ILE A 41 -2.45 11.42 5.02
N ALA A 42 -2.20 12.65 4.57
CA ALA A 42 -1.12 13.49 5.06
C ALA A 42 -1.43 13.98 6.48
N LEU A 43 -0.56 13.68 7.44
CA LEU A 43 -0.66 14.21 8.81
C LEU A 43 0.25 15.44 9.03
N ASP A 44 1.20 15.64 8.16
CA ASP A 44 2.10 16.79 8.08
C ASP A 44 2.11 17.34 6.65
N PRO A 45 2.63 18.54 6.39
CA PRO A 45 2.88 19.00 5.02
C PRO A 45 3.78 18.02 4.25
N VAL A 46 3.39 17.69 3.03
CA VAL A 46 4.09 16.72 2.18
C VAL A 46 4.58 17.44 0.91
N THR A 47 5.88 17.40 0.69
CA THR A 47 6.55 17.90 -0.52
C THR A 47 7.47 16.82 -1.07
N LEU A 48 7.99 16.98 -2.28
CA LEU A 48 9.00 16.05 -2.82
C LEU A 48 10.21 15.97 -1.88
N GLU A 49 10.65 17.09 -1.32
CA GLU A 49 11.78 17.15 -0.38
C GLU A 49 11.50 16.39 0.92
N SER A 50 10.24 16.35 1.40
CA SER A 50 9.85 15.59 2.59
C SER A 50 9.48 14.12 2.27
N GLY A 51 9.63 13.68 1.02
CA GLY A 51 9.35 12.33 0.57
C GLY A 51 7.87 12.10 0.23
N ALA A 52 7.28 12.99 -0.58
CA ALA A 52 5.97 12.76 -1.19
C ALA A 52 5.93 11.44 -1.96
N LEU A 53 4.76 10.82 -2.07
CA LEU A 53 4.60 9.67 -2.92
C LEU A 53 4.68 10.08 -4.39
N GLU A 54 5.37 9.29 -5.16
CA GLU A 54 5.46 9.36 -6.61
C GLU A 54 4.74 8.14 -7.20
N PHE A 55 3.98 8.35 -8.26
CA PHE A 55 3.15 7.31 -8.88
C PHE A 55 3.46 7.21 -10.37
N ILE A 56 3.47 6.01 -10.93
CA ILE A 56 3.43 5.84 -12.38
C ILE A 56 1.98 5.87 -12.81
N ARG A 57 1.61 6.91 -13.56
CA ARG A 57 0.23 7.14 -13.99
C ARG A 57 -0.31 5.96 -14.81
N GLY A 58 -1.42 5.41 -14.37
CA GLY A 58 -2.12 4.33 -15.07
C GLY A 58 -1.50 2.94 -14.91
N SER A 59 -0.45 2.77 -14.12
CA SER A 59 0.26 1.50 -13.95
C SER A 59 -0.61 0.38 -13.36
N HIS A 60 -1.67 0.70 -12.61
CA HIS A 60 -2.64 -0.30 -12.17
C HIS A 60 -3.27 -1.10 -13.33
N ARG A 61 -3.38 -0.50 -14.53
CA ARG A 61 -3.92 -1.15 -15.74
C ARG A 61 -2.96 -2.13 -16.39
N TRP A 62 -1.69 -2.16 -15.96
CA TRP A 62 -0.76 -3.19 -16.42
C TRP A 62 -1.18 -4.59 -15.94
N ALA A 63 -1.97 -4.66 -14.86
CA ALA A 63 -2.39 -5.90 -14.20
C ALA A 63 -1.20 -6.81 -13.83
N ARG A 64 -0.03 -6.20 -13.58
CA ARG A 64 1.21 -6.90 -13.21
C ARG A 64 1.34 -6.95 -11.70
N TRP A 65 1.84 -8.08 -11.22
CA TRP A 65 2.13 -8.32 -9.82
C TRP A 65 3.62 -8.42 -9.63
N PHE A 66 4.15 -7.53 -8.80
CA PHE A 66 5.59 -7.49 -8.56
C PHE A 66 5.94 -8.15 -7.23
N GLN A 67 7.10 -8.85 -7.22
CA GLN A 67 7.60 -9.52 -6.03
C GLN A 67 7.75 -8.55 -4.87
N PRO A 68 7.08 -8.79 -3.71
CA PRO A 68 7.29 -8.04 -2.50
C PRO A 68 8.76 -8.04 -2.05
N GLN A 69 9.23 -6.90 -1.59
CA GLN A 69 10.56 -6.72 -1.04
C GLN A 69 10.45 -5.96 0.29
N ALA A 70 11.29 -6.31 1.25
CA ALA A 70 11.35 -5.58 2.51
C ALA A 70 11.70 -4.10 2.30
N PHE A 71 11.10 -3.23 3.10
CA PHE A 71 11.39 -1.80 3.10
C PHE A 71 12.42 -1.49 4.19
N GLY A 72 13.51 -0.82 3.82
CA GLY A 72 14.58 -0.39 4.72
C GLY A 72 15.75 -1.36 4.80
N GLU A 73 16.77 -0.98 5.59
CA GLU A 73 18.01 -1.75 5.81
C GLU A 73 17.98 -2.52 7.14
N THR A 74 16.85 -2.62 7.81
CA THR A 74 16.74 -3.26 9.13
C THR A 74 16.85 -4.77 8.99
N GLU A 75 17.94 -5.34 9.51
CA GLU A 75 18.05 -6.76 9.79
C GLU A 75 16.83 -7.21 10.62
N GLY A 76 16.09 -8.19 10.14
CA GLY A 76 14.95 -8.78 10.85
C GLY A 76 13.57 -8.39 10.35
N PHE A 77 13.45 -7.62 9.27
CA PHE A 77 12.22 -7.62 8.48
C PHE A 77 12.27 -8.86 7.59
N ASP A 78 11.28 -9.73 7.76
CA ASP A 78 11.15 -10.97 7.02
C ASP A 78 11.30 -10.72 5.52
N ASP A 79 12.24 -11.42 4.89
CA ASP A 79 12.24 -11.55 3.44
C ASP A 79 10.90 -12.21 3.07
N TYR A 80 10.18 -11.61 2.14
CA TYR A 80 8.96 -12.21 1.65
C TYR A 80 9.30 -13.46 0.84
N ASP A 81 8.57 -14.54 1.05
CA ASP A 81 8.70 -15.74 0.24
C ASP A 81 8.53 -15.40 -1.25
N ASP A 82 9.41 -15.92 -2.09
CA ASP A 82 9.29 -15.76 -3.52
C ASP A 82 8.00 -16.40 -4.03
N ASN A 83 7.31 -15.67 -4.90
CA ASN A 83 6.15 -16.20 -5.60
C ASN A 83 6.50 -16.34 -7.09
N PRO A 84 6.47 -17.57 -7.66
CA PRO A 84 6.87 -17.81 -9.05
C PRO A 84 5.95 -17.12 -10.08
N ASP A 85 4.76 -16.68 -9.67
CA ASP A 85 3.82 -15.97 -10.53
C ASP A 85 4.07 -14.45 -10.56
N TYR A 86 5.05 -13.95 -9.79
CA TYR A 86 5.34 -12.53 -9.69
C TYR A 86 6.59 -12.16 -10.50
N GLU A 87 6.55 -10.94 -11.00
CA GLU A 87 7.65 -10.36 -11.75
C GLU A 87 8.58 -9.54 -10.83
N LEU A 88 9.85 -9.41 -11.21
CA LEU A 88 10.68 -8.38 -10.59
C LEU A 88 10.22 -7.00 -11.05
N ILE A 89 10.20 -6.04 -10.12
CA ILE A 89 9.90 -4.66 -10.47
C ILE A 89 11.01 -4.12 -11.40
N PRO A 90 10.68 -3.44 -12.51
CA PRO A 90 11.69 -2.79 -13.35
C PRO A 90 12.52 -1.77 -12.57
N ASP A 91 13.75 -1.53 -13.02
CA ASP A 91 14.56 -0.43 -12.48
C ASP A 91 14.03 0.93 -12.96
N ILE A 92 13.02 1.42 -12.24
CA ILE A 92 12.34 2.67 -12.54
C ILE A 92 13.26 3.87 -12.29
N GLU A 93 14.11 3.79 -11.26
CA GLU A 93 15.01 4.91 -10.93
C GLU A 93 16.01 5.20 -12.05
N SER A 94 16.61 4.18 -12.64
CA SER A 94 17.53 4.37 -13.77
C SER A 94 16.83 4.79 -15.07
N GLY A 95 15.54 4.45 -15.21
CA GLY A 95 14.73 4.71 -16.41
C GLY A 95 13.59 5.69 -16.18
N ARG A 96 13.71 6.66 -15.26
CA ARG A 96 12.61 7.57 -14.87
C ARG A 96 11.95 8.29 -16.06
N THR A 97 12.71 8.62 -17.09
CA THR A 97 12.20 9.31 -18.29
C THR A 97 11.29 8.45 -19.17
N ASP A 98 11.31 7.13 -18.98
CA ASP A 98 10.48 6.18 -19.75
C ASP A 98 9.09 6.00 -19.12
N TYR A 99 8.85 6.61 -17.95
CA TYR A 99 7.61 6.48 -17.19
C TYR A 99 6.92 7.84 -16.99
N ASP A 100 5.59 7.84 -17.04
CA ASP A 100 4.79 9.02 -16.69
C ASP A 100 4.66 9.09 -15.15
N ILE A 101 5.71 9.61 -14.50
CA ILE A 101 5.78 9.76 -13.05
C ILE A 101 5.10 11.06 -12.65
N VAL A 102 4.16 10.97 -11.70
CA VAL A 102 3.43 12.09 -11.14
C VAL A 102 3.51 12.10 -9.63
N SER A 103 3.52 13.29 -9.06
CA SER A 103 3.47 13.53 -7.61
C SER A 103 2.72 14.83 -7.34
N TRP A 104 2.18 14.99 -6.16
CA TRP A 104 1.50 16.20 -5.70
C TRP A 104 1.94 16.54 -4.28
N GLU A 105 2.04 17.83 -3.99
CA GLU A 105 2.19 18.29 -2.62
C GLU A 105 0.84 18.21 -1.89
N LEU A 106 0.87 17.88 -0.60
CA LEU A 106 -0.32 17.75 0.24
C LEU A 106 -0.21 18.66 1.47
N ALA A 107 -1.31 19.30 1.81
CA ALA A 107 -1.52 19.86 3.14
C ALA A 107 -1.98 18.77 4.13
N PRO A 108 -1.81 18.97 5.45
CA PRO A 108 -2.37 18.06 6.44
C PRO A 108 -3.88 17.86 6.25
N GLY A 109 -4.33 16.60 6.16
CA GLY A 109 -5.70 16.22 5.87
C GLY A 109 -5.99 15.91 4.41
N ASP A 110 -5.13 16.30 3.47
CA ASP A 110 -5.24 15.86 2.07
C ASP A 110 -4.92 14.36 1.94
N VAL A 111 -5.40 13.76 0.86
CA VAL A 111 -5.35 12.31 0.67
C VAL A 111 -4.91 11.94 -0.74
N TYR A 112 -3.92 11.05 -0.85
CA TYR A 112 -3.74 10.26 -2.06
C TYR A 112 -4.71 9.08 -2.03
N ALA A 113 -5.52 8.93 -3.07
CA ALA A 113 -6.36 7.75 -3.26
C ALA A 113 -5.91 7.01 -4.52
N PHE A 114 -5.52 5.75 -4.39
CA PHE A 114 -4.98 4.98 -5.51
C PHE A 114 -5.30 3.50 -5.41
N HIS A 115 -5.36 2.87 -6.57
CA HIS A 115 -5.59 1.43 -6.70
C HIS A 115 -4.38 0.65 -6.18
N ALA A 116 -4.60 -0.47 -5.51
CA ALA A 116 -3.54 -1.28 -4.90
C ALA A 116 -2.47 -1.83 -5.87
N LEU A 117 -2.78 -1.91 -7.17
CA LEU A 117 -1.81 -2.26 -8.22
C LEU A 117 -1.09 -1.04 -8.83
N THR A 118 -1.35 0.18 -8.35
CA THR A 118 -0.61 1.35 -8.82
C THR A 118 0.84 1.27 -8.33
N VAL A 119 1.79 1.32 -9.27
CA VAL A 119 3.21 1.36 -8.95
C VAL A 119 3.54 2.74 -8.39
N HIS A 120 4.14 2.74 -7.21
CA HIS A 120 4.50 3.96 -6.49
C HIS A 120 5.75 3.77 -5.63
N GLY A 121 6.35 4.88 -5.25
CA GLY A 121 7.53 4.94 -4.38
C GLY A 121 7.59 6.28 -3.67
N ALA A 122 8.65 6.54 -2.92
CA ALA A 122 8.89 7.84 -2.30
C ALA A 122 10.37 8.03 -1.99
N GLY A 123 10.89 9.23 -2.19
CA GLY A 123 12.21 9.61 -1.73
C GLY A 123 12.37 9.56 -0.21
N GLY A 124 13.57 9.82 0.28
CA GLY A 124 13.82 10.10 1.70
C GLY A 124 13.14 11.39 2.15
N ASN A 125 13.25 11.71 3.42
CA ASN A 125 12.89 13.02 3.95
C ASN A 125 14.18 13.85 4.12
N LEU A 126 14.43 14.77 3.19
CA LEU A 126 15.63 15.60 3.16
C LEU A 126 15.49 16.85 4.02
N MET A 127 14.29 17.12 4.56
CA MET A 127 14.05 18.22 5.49
C MET A 127 14.84 18.03 6.78
N GLU A 128 15.63 19.01 7.20
CA GLU A 128 16.52 18.88 8.37
C GLU A 128 15.80 18.80 9.72
N ARG A 129 14.59 19.35 9.82
CA ARG A 129 13.91 19.56 11.10
C ARG A 129 12.45 19.16 11.13
N VAL A 130 11.91 18.70 10.01
CA VAL A 130 10.49 18.39 9.87
C VAL A 130 10.31 16.92 9.61
N ARG A 131 9.61 16.24 10.51
CA ARG A 131 9.13 14.87 10.34
C ARG A 131 7.98 14.86 9.33
N ARG A 132 7.87 13.80 8.54
CA ARG A 132 6.72 13.59 7.66
C ARG A 132 5.99 12.31 8.05
N ARG A 133 4.74 12.44 8.47
CA ARG A 133 3.84 11.34 8.82
C ARG A 133 2.72 11.22 7.80
N GLY A 134 2.40 9.99 7.46
CA GLY A 134 1.25 9.66 6.63
C GLY A 134 0.55 8.44 7.18
N TYR A 135 -0.77 8.47 7.19
CA TYR A 135 -1.61 7.37 7.66
C TYR A 135 -2.33 6.75 6.50
N ALA A 136 -2.03 5.50 6.21
CA ALA A 136 -2.65 4.78 5.10
C ALA A 136 -3.74 3.84 5.62
N VAL A 137 -4.91 3.92 5.00
CA VAL A 137 -6.05 3.03 5.25
C VAL A 137 -6.39 2.32 3.94
N ARG A 138 -6.59 1.02 3.99
CA ARG A 138 -6.86 0.19 2.81
C ARG A 138 -8.24 -0.42 2.91
N TYR A 139 -8.94 -0.39 1.79
CA TYR A 139 -10.29 -0.93 1.68
C TYR A 139 -10.40 -1.89 0.51
N THR A 140 -11.30 -2.84 0.68
CA THR A 140 -11.66 -3.82 -0.37
C THR A 140 -13.13 -3.72 -0.71
N GLY A 141 -13.47 -4.03 -1.97
CA GLY A 141 -14.84 -4.04 -2.46
C GLY A 141 -15.40 -5.46 -2.62
N ASP A 142 -16.48 -5.58 -3.42
CA ASP A 142 -17.29 -6.79 -3.52
C ASP A 142 -16.59 -7.99 -4.17
N ASP A 143 -15.62 -7.74 -5.05
CA ASP A 143 -14.89 -8.78 -5.77
C ASP A 143 -13.64 -9.28 -5.01
N ALA A 144 -13.29 -8.62 -3.91
CA ALA A 144 -12.13 -8.97 -3.13
C ALA A 144 -12.40 -10.19 -2.24
N VAL A 145 -11.48 -11.14 -2.28
CA VAL A 145 -11.52 -12.37 -1.49
C VAL A 145 -10.17 -12.64 -0.84
N TYR A 146 -10.18 -13.42 0.24
CA TYR A 146 -8.96 -13.86 0.91
C TYR A 146 -8.12 -14.73 -0.03
N ASP A 147 -6.80 -14.57 0.05
CA ASP A 147 -5.85 -15.27 -0.79
C ASP A 147 -4.71 -15.85 0.04
N THR A 148 -4.51 -17.14 -0.05
CA THR A 148 -3.51 -17.89 0.73
C THR A 148 -2.16 -18.02 0.03
N ARG A 149 -1.92 -17.27 -1.07
CA ARG A 149 -0.66 -17.36 -1.82
C ARG A 149 0.55 -17.04 -0.95
N ALA A 150 1.72 -17.56 -1.36
CA ALA A 150 3.00 -17.23 -0.75
C ALA A 150 3.39 -15.75 -0.98
N GLY A 151 4.30 -15.22 -0.16
CA GLY A 151 4.87 -13.89 -0.32
C GLY A 151 4.04 -12.75 0.26
N THR A 152 2.94 -13.02 0.97
CA THR A 152 2.12 -11.99 1.60
C THR A 152 2.62 -11.64 3.01
N HIS A 153 2.31 -10.43 3.47
CA HIS A 153 2.68 -9.95 4.80
C HIS A 153 2.10 -10.86 5.90
N ALA A 154 2.95 -11.33 6.81
CA ALA A 154 2.57 -12.29 7.86
C ALA A 154 1.38 -11.82 8.70
N ASP A 155 1.35 -10.53 9.09
CA ASP A 155 0.27 -9.95 9.90
C ASP A 155 -1.10 -9.95 9.21
N LEU A 156 -1.14 -10.12 7.89
CA LEU A 156 -2.39 -10.19 7.12
C LEU A 156 -2.83 -11.62 6.84
N ARG A 157 -1.98 -12.60 7.13
CA ARG A 157 -2.35 -14.02 7.06
C ARG A 157 -3.29 -14.37 8.21
N SER A 158 -4.16 -15.34 7.98
CA SER A 158 -5.15 -15.76 8.94
C SER A 158 -5.43 -17.24 8.81
N ASP A 159 -5.27 -17.99 9.90
CA ASP A 159 -5.61 -19.40 9.98
C ASP A 159 -7.13 -19.67 9.99
N HIS A 160 -7.92 -18.60 10.08
CA HIS A 160 -9.39 -18.68 10.14
C HIS A 160 -10.06 -18.37 8.80
N HIS A 161 -9.30 -17.97 7.77
CA HIS A 161 -9.81 -17.70 6.43
C HIS A 161 -9.28 -18.74 5.45
N ILE A 162 -10.15 -19.23 4.59
CA ILE A 162 -9.79 -20.14 3.50
C ILE A 162 -9.68 -19.35 2.19
N ASP A 163 -8.91 -19.89 1.26
CA ASP A 163 -8.74 -19.31 -0.07
C ASP A 163 -10.09 -19.08 -0.77
N GLY A 164 -10.26 -17.89 -1.35
CA GLY A 164 -11.49 -17.48 -2.01
C GLY A 164 -12.63 -17.07 -1.08
N GLN A 165 -12.44 -17.09 0.22
CA GLN A 165 -13.44 -16.63 1.18
C GLN A 165 -13.61 -15.11 1.12
N ARG A 166 -14.83 -14.64 1.30
CA ARG A 166 -15.12 -13.21 1.50
C ARG A 166 -14.44 -12.70 2.78
N LEU A 167 -14.08 -11.42 2.75
CA LEU A 167 -13.37 -10.77 3.86
C LEU A 167 -14.28 -10.33 5.02
N ASP A 168 -15.57 -10.65 4.99
CA ASP A 168 -16.55 -10.26 6.02
C ASP A 168 -16.27 -10.96 7.36
N SER A 169 -15.43 -10.36 8.19
CA SER A 169 -15.04 -10.92 9.49
C SER A 169 -14.67 -9.82 10.48
N GLY A 170 -14.48 -10.18 11.75
CA GLY A 170 -13.97 -9.24 12.75
C GLY A 170 -12.57 -8.71 12.43
N ARG A 171 -11.76 -9.46 11.66
CA ARG A 171 -10.45 -9.03 11.18
C ARG A 171 -10.55 -8.05 10.01
N PHE A 172 -11.52 -8.24 9.13
CA PHE A 172 -11.80 -7.41 7.97
C PHE A 172 -13.22 -6.87 8.03
N PRO A 173 -13.48 -5.93 8.96
CA PRO A 173 -14.84 -5.51 9.25
C PRO A 173 -15.50 -4.82 8.07
N LEU A 174 -16.80 -5.09 7.91
CA LEU A 174 -17.64 -4.38 6.95
C LEU A 174 -17.84 -2.93 7.43
N VAL A 175 -17.44 -1.96 6.61
CA VAL A 175 -17.59 -0.54 6.92
C VAL A 175 -18.70 0.14 6.11
N TRP A 176 -19.11 -0.49 5.00
CA TRP A 176 -20.24 -0.02 4.20
C TRP A 176 -20.92 -1.15 3.40
N PRO A 177 -22.27 -1.21 3.30
CA PRO A 177 -23.20 -0.42 4.11
C PRO A 177 -23.04 -0.79 5.58
N GLN A 178 -23.22 0.17 6.44
CA GLN A 178 -23.30 -0.13 7.87
C GLN A 178 -24.53 -1.04 8.08
N SER A 179 -24.35 -2.16 8.78
CA SER A 179 -25.51 -2.89 9.27
C SER A 179 -26.35 -1.91 10.10
N GLU A 180 -27.64 -1.77 9.77
CA GLU A 180 -28.56 -1.11 10.69
C GLU A 180 -28.35 -1.76 12.06
N ARG A 181 -27.87 -1.00 13.03
CA ARG A 181 -27.93 -1.47 14.41
C ARG A 181 -29.42 -1.65 14.67
N LEU A 182 -29.85 -2.90 14.71
CA LEU A 182 -31.16 -3.21 15.26
C LEU A 182 -31.12 -2.59 16.66
N GLY A 183 -31.88 -1.51 16.83
CA GLY A 183 -31.93 -0.78 18.10
C GLY A 183 -32.39 -1.74 19.21
N ASP A 184 -31.62 -1.69 20.28
CA ASP A 184 -32.02 -2.26 21.56
C ASP A 184 -33.28 -1.57 22.10
#